data_f6d680b800554b3531d84552129fb2a7
#
_entry.id   f6d680b800554b3531d84552129fb2a7
#
_cell.length_a   1.000
_cell.length_b   1.000
_cell.length_c   1.000
_cell.angle_alpha   90.00
_cell.angle_beta   90.00
_cell.angle_gamma   90.00
#
_symmetry.space_group_name_H-M   'P 1'
#
loop_
_entity.id
_entity.type
_entity.pdbx_description
1 polymer ?
#
loop_
_entity_poly.entity_id
_entity_poly.type
_entity_poly.pdbx_seq_one_letter_code
_entity_poly.pdbx_strand_id
1 'polypeptide(L)'
;MIRRAILNAARNKKNRAEVQRVLADIETYVDTIFDMIVNESFKPTPYRQFEVVDGISGKHRLVSCPAFFPDQVMHWIVILASQEIFMKGMYEFVCGSIPGRGVHYGRKVVKKWMETDKANTKYCAKLDISKFYPSINHDALKAALRRKIKDHKILWLFDTIIDSTESGLPIGNYTSQWLANFLLQELDHAIKEVLHVVHYIRYMDDMCLFGRNKKALHAAVRKIAEWLEPFGLKLKANWQVFRVDYIDRKGKRRGRDIDFMGFRFFRDRVIMRKKIALRARRLAKRISKCKKVSFHKAAAMISYCGWFKYTASAEYRKKYIDPYIKISLLKGVIRNENRMHDKTA
;
A
#
# COMPACT_ATOMS: atom_id res chain seq x y z
N MET A 1 -17.82 -15.96 -11.05
CA MET A 1 -16.98 -14.76 -10.76
C MET A 1 -17.71 -13.78 -9.82
N ILE A 2 -18.94 -13.35 -10.13
CA ILE A 2 -19.72 -12.35 -9.38
C ILE A 2 -19.90 -12.75 -7.91
N ARG A 3 -20.38 -13.98 -7.62
CA ARG A 3 -20.48 -14.49 -6.23
C ARG A 3 -19.15 -14.35 -5.45
N ARG A 4 -18.03 -14.67 -6.07
CA ARG A 4 -16.69 -14.50 -5.47
C ARG A 4 -16.37 -13.02 -5.19
N ALA A 5 -16.78 -12.11 -6.07
CA ALA A 5 -16.60 -10.66 -5.88
C ALA A 5 -17.42 -10.15 -4.68
N ILE A 6 -18.69 -10.57 -4.54
CA ILE A 6 -19.54 -10.25 -3.39
C ILE A 6 -18.88 -10.73 -2.08
N LEU A 7 -18.44 -11.99 -2.02
CA LEU A 7 -17.80 -12.56 -0.84
C LEU A 7 -16.49 -11.84 -0.48
N ASN A 8 -15.69 -11.48 -1.47
CA ASN A 8 -14.48 -10.71 -1.26
C ASN A 8 -14.78 -9.29 -0.76
N ALA A 9 -15.76 -8.61 -1.33
CA ALA A 9 -16.20 -7.29 -0.89
C ALA A 9 -16.73 -7.30 0.55
N ALA A 10 -17.41 -8.39 0.95
CA ALA A 10 -17.98 -8.59 2.30
C ALA A 10 -16.92 -8.93 3.37
N ARG A 11 -15.70 -9.31 2.97
CA ARG A 11 -14.65 -9.72 3.90
C ARG A 11 -14.36 -8.63 4.93
N ASN A 12 -14.35 -8.98 6.21
CA ASN A 12 -14.18 -8.07 7.35
C ASN A 12 -15.28 -6.99 7.50
N LYS A 13 -16.45 -7.17 6.88
CA LYS A 13 -17.57 -6.22 6.94
C LYS A 13 -18.92 -6.92 7.21
N LYS A 14 -18.92 -8.20 7.51
CA LYS A 14 -20.13 -9.02 7.71
C LYS A 14 -21.10 -8.48 8.77
N ASN A 15 -20.61 -7.67 9.72
CA ASN A 15 -21.41 -7.03 10.76
C ASN A 15 -22.18 -5.77 10.30
N ARG A 16 -22.04 -5.35 9.04
CA ARG A 16 -22.77 -4.21 8.49
C ARG A 16 -24.11 -4.68 7.95
N ALA A 17 -25.22 -3.99 8.31
CA ALA A 17 -26.57 -4.36 7.88
C ALA A 17 -26.71 -4.48 6.36
N GLU A 18 -26.13 -3.57 5.59
CA GLU A 18 -26.11 -3.63 4.12
C GLU A 18 -25.44 -4.92 3.61
N VAL A 19 -24.32 -5.31 4.21
CA VAL A 19 -23.58 -6.53 3.83
C VAL A 19 -24.39 -7.78 4.20
N GLN A 20 -25.02 -7.80 5.38
CA GLN A 20 -25.87 -8.91 5.81
C GLN A 20 -27.06 -9.10 4.88
N ARG A 21 -27.71 -8.00 4.45
CA ARG A 21 -28.82 -8.05 3.49
C ARG A 21 -28.40 -8.70 2.17
N VAL A 22 -27.26 -8.31 1.62
CA VAL A 22 -26.74 -8.87 0.36
C VAL A 22 -26.34 -10.35 0.53
N LEU A 23 -25.77 -10.72 1.67
CA LEU A 23 -25.38 -12.12 1.92
C LEU A 23 -26.57 -13.04 2.21
N ALA A 24 -27.71 -12.51 2.70
CA ALA A 24 -28.90 -13.28 2.98
C ALA A 24 -29.60 -13.79 1.70
N ASP A 25 -29.47 -13.06 0.60
CA ASP A 25 -30.06 -13.43 -0.70
C ASP A 25 -29.05 -13.19 -1.84
N ILE A 26 -27.90 -13.85 -1.73
CA ILE A 26 -26.74 -13.59 -2.60
C ILE A 26 -27.04 -13.84 -4.08
N GLU A 27 -27.95 -14.77 -4.43
CA GLU A 27 -28.21 -15.10 -5.82
C GLU A 27 -29.00 -13.98 -6.52
N THR A 28 -29.99 -13.37 -5.92
CA THR A 28 -30.71 -12.19 -6.46
C THR A 28 -29.71 -11.04 -6.73
N TYR A 29 -28.73 -10.84 -5.84
CA TYR A 29 -27.69 -9.81 -6.05
C TYR A 29 -26.67 -10.21 -7.12
N VAL A 30 -26.40 -11.51 -7.33
CA VAL A 30 -25.58 -12.01 -8.43
C VAL A 30 -26.26 -11.72 -9.76
N ASP A 31 -27.57 -12.01 -9.89
CA ASP A 31 -28.36 -11.76 -11.10
C ASP A 31 -28.43 -10.25 -11.40
N THR A 32 -28.70 -9.44 -10.39
CA THR A 32 -28.69 -7.97 -10.54
C THR A 32 -27.37 -7.43 -11.09
N ILE A 33 -26.24 -7.90 -10.57
CA ILE A 33 -24.91 -7.49 -11.07
C ILE A 33 -24.67 -8.01 -12.49
N PHE A 34 -25.08 -9.23 -12.78
CA PHE A 34 -24.99 -9.81 -14.12
C PHE A 34 -25.73 -8.95 -15.15
N ASP A 35 -26.98 -8.59 -14.86
CA ASP A 35 -27.81 -7.73 -15.71
C ASP A 35 -27.18 -6.34 -15.89
N MET A 36 -26.64 -5.75 -14.83
CA MET A 36 -25.92 -4.47 -14.91
C MET A 36 -24.72 -4.53 -15.85
N ILE A 37 -24.00 -5.66 -15.88
CA ILE A 37 -22.83 -5.85 -16.76
C ILE A 37 -23.27 -6.14 -18.19
N VAL A 38 -24.26 -7.01 -18.39
CA VAL A 38 -24.75 -7.38 -19.72
C VAL A 38 -25.33 -6.17 -20.44
N ASN A 39 -26.13 -5.36 -19.73
CA ASN A 39 -26.80 -4.18 -20.29
C ASN A 39 -25.97 -2.88 -20.19
N GLU A 40 -24.73 -2.94 -19.67
CA GLU A 40 -23.86 -1.77 -19.47
C GLU A 40 -24.55 -0.63 -18.70
N SER A 41 -25.39 -1.00 -17.73
CA SER A 41 -26.27 -0.07 -17.00
C SER A 41 -25.70 0.36 -15.64
N PHE A 42 -24.55 -0.16 -15.22
CA PHE A 42 -23.91 0.23 -13.97
C PHE A 42 -23.54 1.73 -13.97
N LYS A 43 -23.98 2.42 -12.93
CA LYS A 43 -23.58 3.80 -12.63
C LYS A 43 -23.06 3.84 -11.20
N PRO A 44 -21.83 4.37 -10.98
CA PRO A 44 -21.28 4.53 -9.63
C PRO A 44 -22.19 5.41 -8.77
N THR A 45 -22.38 5.02 -7.53
CA THR A 45 -23.12 5.84 -6.58
C THR A 45 -22.27 7.03 -6.11
N PRO A 46 -22.88 8.17 -5.73
CA PRO A 46 -22.13 9.30 -5.18
C PRO A 46 -21.30 8.85 -3.97
N TYR A 47 -20.02 9.23 -3.95
CA TYR A 47 -19.12 8.86 -2.86
C TYR A 47 -19.51 9.56 -1.56
N ARG A 48 -19.63 8.79 -0.49
CA ARG A 48 -19.57 9.34 0.86
C ARG A 48 -18.11 9.67 1.17
N GLN A 49 -17.83 10.95 1.38
CA GLN A 49 -16.47 11.42 1.68
C GLN A 49 -16.29 11.76 3.15
N PHE A 50 -15.11 11.50 3.70
CA PHE A 50 -14.74 11.90 5.04
C PHE A 50 -13.23 12.14 5.13
N GLU A 51 -12.84 13.05 6.00
CA GLU A 51 -11.44 13.36 6.21
C GLU A 51 -10.82 12.40 7.23
N VAL A 52 -9.66 11.85 6.88
CA VAL A 52 -8.85 11.00 7.76
C VAL A 52 -7.50 11.66 7.99
N VAL A 53 -7.15 11.86 9.24
CA VAL A 53 -5.82 12.32 9.62
C VAL A 53 -4.91 11.08 9.72
N ASP A 54 -3.94 10.98 8.81
CA ASP A 54 -2.92 9.95 8.89
C ASP A 54 -2.19 10.05 10.22
N GLY A 55 -2.44 9.11 11.02
CA GLY A 55 -1.90 9.11 12.35
C GLY A 55 -0.36 9.08 12.43
N ILE A 56 0.40 8.72 11.40
CA ILE A 56 1.88 8.69 11.39
C ILE A 56 2.44 10.01 10.85
N SER A 57 1.95 10.46 9.72
CA SER A 57 2.41 11.69 9.06
C SER A 57 1.72 12.95 9.58
N GLY A 58 0.51 12.84 10.12
CA GLY A 58 -0.38 13.96 10.46
C GLY A 58 -1.05 14.58 9.23
N LYS A 59 -0.94 13.97 8.04
CA LYS A 59 -1.56 14.48 6.82
C LYS A 59 -3.05 14.21 6.81
N HIS A 60 -3.80 15.22 6.43
CA HIS A 60 -5.22 15.12 6.12
C HIS A 60 -5.41 14.46 4.76
N ARG A 61 -6.31 13.50 4.68
CA ARG A 61 -6.65 12.79 3.44
C ARG A 61 -8.16 12.70 3.32
N LEU A 62 -8.70 13.20 2.22
CA LEU A 62 -10.08 12.96 1.86
C LEU A 62 -10.20 11.51 1.35
N VAL A 63 -10.99 10.71 2.05
CA VAL A 63 -11.25 9.31 1.71
C VAL A 63 -12.64 9.20 1.14
N SER A 64 -12.75 8.67 -0.07
CA SER A 64 -14.01 8.37 -0.73
C SER A 64 -14.43 6.94 -0.39
N CYS A 65 -15.64 6.77 0.10
CA CYS A 65 -16.21 5.48 0.46
C CYS A 65 -17.32 5.13 -0.55
N PRO A 66 -17.07 4.19 -1.48
CA PRO A 66 -18.12 3.71 -2.38
C PRO A 66 -19.14 2.88 -1.59
N ALA A 67 -20.39 2.81 -2.06
CA ALA A 67 -21.40 1.93 -1.51
C ALA A 67 -20.93 0.46 -1.56
N PHE A 68 -21.41 -0.36 -0.64
CA PHE A 68 -21.08 -1.77 -0.68
C PHE A 68 -21.61 -2.43 -1.95
N PHE A 69 -22.89 -2.21 -2.23
CA PHE A 69 -23.57 -2.65 -3.43
C PHE A 69 -24.12 -1.45 -4.20
N PRO A 70 -23.93 -1.37 -5.52
CA PRO A 70 -23.15 -2.30 -6.36
C PRO A 70 -21.64 -2.01 -6.42
N ASP A 71 -21.17 -0.83 -6.00
CA ASP A 71 -19.85 -0.29 -6.35
C ASP A 71 -18.68 -1.18 -5.92
N GLN A 72 -18.62 -1.57 -4.63
CA GLN A 72 -17.48 -2.39 -4.15
C GLN A 72 -17.48 -3.77 -4.80
N VAL A 73 -18.65 -4.30 -5.18
CA VAL A 73 -18.74 -5.56 -5.91
C VAL A 73 -18.18 -5.40 -7.33
N MET A 74 -18.54 -4.32 -8.03
CA MET A 74 -18.03 -4.02 -9.38
C MET A 74 -16.51 -3.81 -9.36
N HIS A 75 -15.97 -3.11 -8.34
CA HIS A 75 -14.52 -2.98 -8.16
C HIS A 75 -13.83 -4.35 -8.00
N TRP A 76 -14.44 -5.29 -7.30
CA TRP A 76 -13.89 -6.64 -7.17
C TRP A 76 -13.98 -7.43 -8.47
N ILE A 77 -15.04 -7.26 -9.25
CA ILE A 77 -15.21 -7.95 -10.54
C ILE A 77 -14.10 -7.56 -11.51
N VAL A 78 -13.88 -6.26 -11.74
CA VAL A 78 -12.84 -5.83 -12.69
C VAL A 78 -11.44 -6.26 -12.26
N ILE A 79 -11.17 -6.27 -10.96
CA ILE A 79 -9.86 -6.71 -10.45
C ILE A 79 -9.73 -8.23 -10.57
N LEU A 80 -10.75 -9.02 -10.25
CA LEU A 80 -10.70 -10.47 -10.42
C LEU A 80 -10.54 -10.87 -11.88
N ALA A 81 -11.14 -10.12 -12.82
CA ALA A 81 -11.01 -10.35 -14.25
C ALA A 81 -9.62 -9.95 -14.80
N SER A 82 -8.97 -8.94 -14.21
CA SER A 82 -7.75 -8.34 -14.76
C SER A 82 -6.49 -8.59 -13.95
N GLN A 83 -6.60 -9.18 -12.77
CA GLN A 83 -5.49 -9.35 -11.83
C GLN A 83 -4.29 -10.09 -12.45
N GLU A 84 -4.53 -11.13 -13.25
CA GLU A 84 -3.45 -11.89 -13.88
C GLU A 84 -2.70 -11.04 -14.90
N ILE A 85 -3.43 -10.22 -15.69
CA ILE A 85 -2.83 -9.27 -16.65
C ILE A 85 -1.96 -8.26 -15.91
N PHE A 86 -2.47 -7.69 -14.82
CA PHE A 86 -1.72 -6.73 -14.00
C PHE A 86 -0.48 -7.36 -13.37
N MET A 87 -0.60 -8.57 -12.84
CA MET A 87 0.51 -9.25 -12.18
C MET A 87 1.60 -9.69 -13.15
N LYS A 88 1.27 -10.04 -14.41
CA LYS A 88 2.25 -10.45 -15.42
C LYS A 88 3.27 -9.35 -15.73
N GLY A 89 2.86 -8.08 -15.75
CA GLY A 89 3.76 -6.93 -15.97
C GLY A 89 4.30 -6.30 -14.67
N MET A 90 3.93 -6.81 -13.50
CA MET A 90 4.29 -6.18 -12.23
C MET A 90 5.76 -6.42 -11.87
N TYR A 91 6.55 -5.35 -11.80
CA TYR A 91 7.93 -5.43 -11.36
C TYR A 91 8.06 -6.10 -9.98
N GLU A 92 9.07 -6.96 -9.82
CA GLU A 92 9.24 -7.83 -8.64
C GLU A 92 9.25 -7.05 -7.31
N PHE A 93 9.91 -5.89 -7.28
CA PHE A 93 10.09 -5.10 -6.04
C PHE A 93 9.08 -3.95 -5.89
N VAL A 94 7.89 -4.09 -6.47
CA VAL A 94 6.72 -3.27 -6.11
C VAL A 94 6.09 -3.86 -4.85
N CYS A 95 6.05 -3.07 -3.77
CA CYS A 95 5.70 -3.55 -2.43
C CYS A 95 4.36 -3.03 -1.88
N GLY A 96 3.71 -2.09 -2.56
CA GLY A 96 2.45 -1.49 -2.10
C GLY A 96 1.24 -2.17 -2.70
N SER A 97 0.32 -2.67 -1.86
CA SER A 97 -0.99 -3.21 -2.28
C SER A 97 -0.92 -4.39 -3.25
N ILE A 98 0.16 -5.13 -3.25
CA ILE A 98 0.35 -6.35 -4.03
C ILE A 98 0.31 -7.56 -3.08
N PRO A 99 -0.46 -8.62 -3.40
CA PRO A 99 -0.50 -9.82 -2.60
C PRO A 99 0.90 -10.41 -2.34
N GLY A 100 1.20 -10.72 -1.08
CA GLY A 100 2.51 -11.26 -0.67
C GLY A 100 3.67 -10.25 -0.64
N ARG A 101 3.50 -9.03 -1.13
CA ARG A 101 4.55 -8.00 -1.24
C ARG A 101 4.22 -6.75 -0.43
N GLY A 102 4.29 -6.84 0.90
CA GLY A 102 4.05 -5.71 1.80
C GLY A 102 5.35 -5.09 2.34
N VAL A 103 5.21 -4.21 3.34
CA VAL A 103 6.34 -3.50 3.99
C VAL A 103 7.42 -4.44 4.54
N HIS A 104 7.05 -5.63 5.02
CA HIS A 104 8.02 -6.63 5.53
C HIS A 104 8.81 -7.30 4.41
N TYR A 105 8.17 -7.55 3.25
CA TYR A 105 8.87 -8.03 2.06
C TYR A 105 9.90 -6.99 1.61
N GLY A 106 9.48 -5.75 1.38
CA GLY A 106 10.38 -4.68 0.96
C GLY A 106 11.52 -4.44 1.96
N ARG A 107 11.24 -4.51 3.28
CA ARG A 107 12.28 -4.45 4.31
C ARG A 107 13.33 -5.56 4.13
N LYS A 108 12.90 -6.81 3.88
CA LYS A 108 13.80 -7.94 3.66
C LYS A 108 14.69 -7.71 2.44
N VAL A 109 14.10 -7.21 1.35
CA VAL A 109 14.79 -6.91 0.09
C VAL A 109 15.86 -5.83 0.28
N VAL A 110 15.48 -4.66 0.80
CA VAL A 110 16.42 -3.53 1.01
C VAL A 110 17.55 -3.94 1.97
N LYS A 111 17.22 -4.64 3.07
CA LYS A 111 18.23 -5.13 4.01
C LYS A 111 19.23 -6.04 3.30
N LYS A 112 18.76 -7.02 2.53
CA LYS A 112 19.61 -7.93 1.75
C LYS A 112 20.56 -7.16 0.83
N TRP A 113 20.05 -6.24 0.02
CA TRP A 113 20.87 -5.44 -0.90
C TRP A 113 21.94 -4.64 -0.18
N MET A 114 21.59 -4.00 0.94
CA MET A 114 22.55 -3.22 1.74
C MET A 114 23.65 -4.08 2.39
N GLU A 115 23.35 -5.33 2.71
CA GLU A 115 24.32 -6.28 3.32
C GLU A 115 25.22 -6.91 2.25
N THR A 116 24.67 -7.33 1.12
CA THR A 116 25.37 -8.13 0.11
C THR A 116 26.02 -7.31 -0.99
N ASP A 117 25.50 -6.12 -1.31
CA ASP A 117 26.00 -5.28 -2.40
C ASP A 117 26.28 -3.84 -1.94
N LYS A 118 27.37 -3.69 -1.20
CA LYS A 118 27.78 -2.39 -0.67
C LYS A 118 28.15 -1.40 -1.77
N ALA A 119 28.61 -1.87 -2.91
CA ALA A 119 29.02 -1.03 -4.04
C ALA A 119 27.81 -0.38 -4.71
N ASN A 120 26.82 -1.17 -5.15
CA ASN A 120 25.61 -0.67 -5.81
C ASN A 120 24.62 0.00 -4.85
N THR A 121 24.80 -0.15 -3.53
CA THR A 121 24.00 0.54 -2.52
C THR A 121 24.77 1.70 -1.86
N LYS A 122 25.83 2.23 -2.50
CA LYS A 122 26.65 3.34 -1.99
C LYS A 122 25.87 4.64 -1.86
N TYR A 123 25.03 4.95 -2.83
CA TYR A 123 24.13 6.10 -2.84
C TYR A 123 22.68 5.64 -2.97
N CYS A 124 21.76 6.43 -2.44
CA CYS A 124 20.32 6.23 -2.59
C CYS A 124 19.69 7.51 -3.10
N ALA A 125 18.88 7.40 -4.16
CA ALA A 125 17.90 8.41 -4.55
C ALA A 125 16.56 8.06 -3.90
N LYS A 126 16.03 8.97 -3.09
CA LYS A 126 14.73 8.85 -2.45
C LYS A 126 13.76 9.79 -3.12
N LEU A 127 12.71 9.24 -3.74
CA LEU A 127 11.73 9.96 -4.54
C LEU A 127 10.33 9.70 -3.97
N ASP A 128 9.45 10.65 -4.21
CA ASP A 128 8.03 10.54 -3.84
C ASP A 128 7.21 11.35 -4.88
N ILE A 129 6.09 10.80 -5.35
CA ILE A 129 5.22 11.49 -6.33
C ILE A 129 4.28 12.43 -5.57
N SER A 130 4.13 13.64 -6.10
CA SER A 130 3.24 14.65 -5.52
C SER A 130 1.79 14.30 -5.82
N LYS A 131 0.90 14.37 -4.81
CA LYS A 131 -0.55 14.14 -4.96
C LYS A 131 -0.89 12.93 -5.85
N PHE A 132 -0.19 11.79 -5.67
CA PHE A 132 -0.18 10.66 -6.58
C PHE A 132 -1.56 10.30 -7.15
N TYR A 133 -2.49 9.83 -6.31
CA TYR A 133 -3.82 9.43 -6.77
C TYR A 133 -4.61 10.57 -7.43
N PRO A 134 -4.71 11.78 -6.83
CA PRO A 134 -5.46 12.88 -7.44
C PRO A 134 -4.89 13.41 -8.76
N SER A 135 -3.61 13.14 -9.05
CA SER A 135 -2.94 13.66 -10.24
C SER A 135 -2.91 12.69 -11.42
N ILE A 136 -3.36 11.45 -11.26
CA ILE A 136 -3.38 10.46 -12.35
C ILE A 136 -4.28 10.95 -13.47
N ASN A 137 -3.73 11.06 -14.69
CA ASN A 137 -4.49 11.41 -15.89
C ASN A 137 -5.35 10.22 -16.32
N HIS A 138 -6.67 10.42 -16.47
CA HIS A 138 -7.64 9.39 -16.85
C HIS A 138 -7.36 8.84 -18.26
N ASP A 139 -7.09 9.72 -19.23
CA ASP A 139 -6.87 9.30 -20.61
C ASP A 139 -5.62 8.46 -20.77
N ALA A 140 -4.53 8.85 -20.10
CA ALA A 140 -3.30 8.05 -20.06
C ALA A 140 -3.53 6.67 -19.41
N LEU A 141 -4.30 6.60 -18.33
CA LEU A 141 -4.63 5.36 -17.67
C LEU A 141 -5.52 4.46 -18.54
N LYS A 142 -6.57 5.03 -19.15
CA LYS A 142 -7.46 4.30 -20.07
C LYS A 142 -6.70 3.81 -21.32
N ALA A 143 -5.81 4.62 -21.88
CA ALA A 143 -4.94 4.21 -22.99
C ALA A 143 -4.04 3.04 -22.60
N ALA A 144 -3.45 3.07 -21.40
CA ALA A 144 -2.64 1.98 -20.87
C ALA A 144 -3.45 0.68 -20.71
N LEU A 145 -4.68 0.75 -20.19
CA LEU A 145 -5.57 -0.40 -20.06
C LEU A 145 -5.91 -1.02 -21.43
N ARG A 146 -6.25 -0.20 -22.42
CA ARG A 146 -6.60 -0.66 -23.80
C ARG A 146 -5.43 -1.34 -24.52
N ARG A 147 -4.19 -1.04 -24.16
CA ARG A 147 -3.02 -1.76 -24.70
C ARG A 147 -2.98 -3.22 -24.23
N LYS A 148 -3.48 -3.51 -23.03
CA LYS A 148 -3.35 -4.84 -22.38
C LYS A 148 -4.67 -5.62 -22.32
N ILE A 149 -5.80 -4.96 -22.25
CA ILE A 149 -7.14 -5.54 -22.13
C ILE A 149 -7.88 -5.28 -23.44
N LYS A 150 -8.52 -6.33 -23.99
CA LYS A 150 -9.28 -6.26 -25.24
C LYS A 150 -10.78 -6.49 -25.05
N ASP A 151 -11.17 -7.04 -23.90
CA ASP A 151 -12.58 -7.26 -23.57
C ASP A 151 -13.30 -5.93 -23.38
N HIS A 152 -14.35 -5.71 -24.19
CA HIS A 152 -15.10 -4.46 -24.21
C HIS A 152 -15.82 -4.20 -22.88
N LYS A 153 -16.46 -5.22 -22.29
CA LYS A 153 -17.21 -5.08 -21.04
C LYS A 153 -16.29 -4.73 -19.85
N ILE A 154 -15.12 -5.33 -19.80
CA ILE A 154 -14.11 -5.01 -18.78
C ILE A 154 -13.59 -3.59 -18.97
N LEU A 155 -13.31 -3.16 -20.20
CA LEU A 155 -12.88 -1.80 -20.50
C LEU A 155 -13.96 -0.78 -20.15
N TRP A 156 -15.22 -1.02 -20.58
CA TRP A 156 -16.36 -0.19 -20.22
C TRP A 156 -16.48 -0.02 -18.70
N LEU A 157 -16.38 -1.13 -17.95
CA LEU A 157 -16.49 -1.09 -16.49
C LEU A 157 -15.32 -0.34 -15.83
N PHE A 158 -14.09 -0.45 -16.36
CA PHE A 158 -12.97 0.36 -15.90
C PHE A 158 -13.19 1.84 -16.20
N ASP A 159 -13.64 2.18 -17.41
CA ASP A 159 -13.92 3.57 -17.79
C ASP A 159 -14.98 4.19 -16.87
N THR A 160 -16.07 3.45 -16.62
CA THR A 160 -17.15 3.86 -15.70
C THR A 160 -16.63 4.12 -14.27
N ILE A 161 -15.73 3.25 -13.77
CA ILE A 161 -15.14 3.40 -12.44
C ILE A 161 -14.13 4.56 -12.40
N ILE A 162 -13.33 4.74 -13.43
CA ILE A 162 -12.34 5.82 -13.52
C ILE A 162 -13.05 7.17 -13.60
N ASP A 163 -14.09 7.28 -14.44
CA ASP A 163 -14.87 8.51 -14.64
C ASP A 163 -15.84 8.82 -13.48
N SER A 164 -15.87 8.01 -12.44
CA SER A 164 -16.63 8.31 -11.22
C SER A 164 -16.11 9.51 -10.44
N THR A 165 -14.97 10.06 -10.84
CA THR A 165 -14.39 11.33 -10.34
C THR A 165 -13.99 12.20 -11.53
N GLU A 166 -14.02 13.51 -11.37
CA GLU A 166 -13.63 14.47 -12.42
C GLU A 166 -12.14 14.36 -12.78
N SER A 167 -11.30 14.02 -11.84
CA SER A 167 -9.86 13.87 -12.03
C SER A 167 -9.25 12.91 -11.03
N GLY A 168 -8.18 12.25 -11.44
CA GLY A 168 -7.43 11.33 -10.61
C GLY A 168 -8.22 10.11 -10.15
N LEU A 169 -7.65 9.38 -9.20
CA LEU A 169 -8.29 8.22 -8.60
C LEU A 169 -8.65 8.50 -7.14
N PRO A 170 -9.86 8.14 -6.70
CA PRO A 170 -10.29 8.39 -5.32
C PRO A 170 -9.52 7.51 -4.33
N ILE A 171 -9.08 8.11 -3.21
CA ILE A 171 -8.51 7.36 -2.09
C ILE A 171 -9.65 6.65 -1.38
N GLY A 172 -9.62 5.31 -1.36
CA GLY A 172 -10.63 4.46 -0.72
C GLY A 172 -11.22 3.40 -1.64
N ASN A 173 -11.16 3.58 -2.95
CA ASN A 173 -11.55 2.55 -3.90
C ASN A 173 -10.53 1.42 -3.95
N TYR A 174 -11.01 0.20 -3.98
CA TYR A 174 -10.14 -0.99 -4.11
C TYR A 174 -9.37 -0.99 -5.44
N THR A 175 -10.01 -0.53 -6.51
CA THR A 175 -9.41 -0.42 -7.85
C THR A 175 -8.28 0.59 -7.94
N SER A 176 -8.36 1.71 -7.20
CA SER A 176 -7.37 2.80 -7.29
C SER A 176 -5.94 2.33 -7.06
N GLN A 177 -5.72 1.42 -6.12
CA GLN A 177 -4.39 0.91 -5.81
C GLN A 177 -3.83 0.00 -6.94
N TRP A 178 -4.69 -0.81 -7.54
CA TRP A 178 -4.33 -1.67 -8.67
C TRP A 178 -4.02 -0.85 -9.91
N LEU A 179 -4.91 0.09 -10.25
CA LEU A 179 -4.77 0.97 -11.42
C LEU A 179 -3.53 1.85 -11.32
N ALA A 180 -3.27 2.43 -10.14
CA ALA A 180 -2.08 3.23 -9.91
C ALA A 180 -0.77 2.42 -10.02
N ASN A 181 -0.74 1.17 -9.51
CA ASN A 181 0.40 0.29 -9.69
C ASN A 181 0.57 -0.16 -11.15
N PHE A 182 -0.55 -0.44 -11.83
CA PHE A 182 -0.55 -0.81 -13.25
C PHE A 182 0.01 0.31 -14.13
N LEU A 183 -0.44 1.55 -13.92
CA LEU A 183 0.04 2.71 -14.67
C LEU A 183 1.56 2.89 -14.56
N LEU A 184 2.14 2.63 -13.40
CA LEU A 184 3.58 2.79 -13.17
C LEU A 184 4.42 1.58 -13.61
N GLN A 185 3.84 0.51 -14.16
CA GLN A 185 4.61 -0.65 -14.63
C GLN A 185 5.63 -0.25 -15.72
N GLU A 186 5.22 0.57 -16.66
CA GLU A 186 6.11 1.03 -17.74
C GLU A 186 7.29 1.84 -17.19
N LEU A 187 7.05 2.68 -16.19
CA LEU A 187 8.11 3.39 -15.47
C LEU A 187 9.04 2.43 -14.74
N ASP A 188 8.48 1.42 -14.04
CA ASP A 188 9.28 0.43 -13.31
C ASP A 188 10.22 -0.33 -14.25
N HIS A 189 9.73 -0.75 -15.41
CA HIS A 189 10.52 -1.40 -16.45
C HIS A 189 11.55 -0.47 -17.05
N ALA A 190 11.19 0.77 -17.40
CA ALA A 190 12.12 1.75 -17.94
C ALA A 190 13.28 2.07 -16.97
N ILE A 191 13.02 2.15 -15.66
CA ILE A 191 14.07 2.31 -14.65
C ILE A 191 15.05 1.13 -14.66
N LYS A 192 14.57 -0.08 -14.89
CA LYS A 192 15.40 -1.29 -14.92
C LYS A 192 16.12 -1.50 -16.27
N GLU A 193 15.41 -1.34 -17.37
CA GLU A 193 15.84 -1.75 -18.70
C GLU A 193 16.55 -0.63 -19.46
N VAL A 194 16.15 0.63 -19.25
CA VAL A 194 16.75 1.80 -19.92
C VAL A 194 17.78 2.50 -19.02
N LEU A 195 17.47 2.73 -17.74
CA LEU A 195 18.41 3.37 -16.82
C LEU A 195 19.37 2.38 -16.17
N HIS A 196 19.18 1.09 -16.34
CA HIS A 196 20.03 0.01 -15.80
C HIS A 196 20.26 0.15 -14.27
N VAL A 197 19.28 0.66 -13.53
CA VAL A 197 19.38 0.78 -12.07
C VAL A 197 19.37 -0.62 -11.44
N VAL A 198 20.50 -1.04 -10.87
CA VAL A 198 20.70 -2.39 -10.34
C VAL A 198 19.68 -2.69 -9.24
N HIS A 199 19.54 -1.81 -8.26
CA HIS A 199 18.61 -1.96 -7.14
C HIS A 199 17.61 -0.81 -7.15
N TYR A 200 16.34 -1.17 -7.39
CA TYR A 200 15.20 -0.28 -7.38
C TYR A 200 14.04 -0.94 -6.63
N ILE A 201 13.33 -0.18 -5.81
CA ILE A 201 12.16 -0.65 -5.07
C ILE A 201 11.15 0.48 -4.96
N ARG A 202 9.87 0.12 -5.11
CA ARG A 202 8.74 1.06 -5.02
C ARG A 202 7.68 0.58 -4.02
N TYR A 203 7.17 1.52 -3.25
CA TYR A 203 6.00 1.34 -2.39
C TYR A 203 4.98 2.41 -2.75
N MET A 204 4.04 2.10 -3.65
CA MET A 204 3.10 3.05 -4.26
C MET A 204 3.84 4.21 -4.93
N ASP A 205 3.70 5.43 -4.39
CA ASP A 205 4.36 6.66 -4.82
C ASP A 205 5.79 6.86 -4.29
N ASP A 206 6.20 6.07 -3.31
CA ASP A 206 7.48 6.18 -2.62
C ASP A 206 8.52 5.24 -3.25
N MET A 207 9.65 5.78 -3.77
CA MET A 207 10.66 5.06 -4.53
C MET A 207 12.05 5.20 -3.92
N CYS A 208 12.83 4.12 -3.95
CA CYS A 208 14.26 4.13 -3.65
C CYS A 208 15.05 3.51 -4.80
N LEU A 209 15.97 4.29 -5.40
CA LEU A 209 16.94 3.84 -6.38
C LEU A 209 18.32 3.84 -5.73
N PHE A 210 19.09 2.81 -5.99
CA PHE A 210 20.45 2.70 -5.46
C PHE A 210 21.49 2.66 -6.59
N GLY A 211 22.68 3.17 -6.32
CA GLY A 211 23.77 3.18 -7.29
C GLY A 211 25.14 3.50 -6.72
N ARG A 212 26.16 3.23 -7.53
CA ARG A 212 27.57 3.52 -7.21
C ARG A 212 27.92 4.98 -7.38
N ASN A 213 27.24 5.67 -8.31
CA ASN A 213 27.56 7.02 -8.76
C ASN A 213 26.41 7.99 -8.46
N LYS A 214 26.73 9.06 -7.72
CA LYS A 214 25.76 10.09 -7.36
C LYS A 214 25.24 10.86 -8.59
N LYS A 215 26.13 11.19 -9.55
CA LYS A 215 25.75 11.91 -10.78
C LYS A 215 24.79 11.08 -11.65
N ALA A 216 25.04 9.77 -11.79
CA ALA A 216 24.16 8.87 -12.52
C ALA A 216 22.75 8.80 -11.89
N LEU A 217 22.66 8.76 -10.56
CA LEU A 217 21.36 8.80 -9.88
C LEU A 217 20.62 10.14 -10.09
N HIS A 218 21.33 11.28 -10.11
CA HIS A 218 20.70 12.56 -10.46
C HIS A 218 20.20 12.58 -11.90
N ALA A 219 20.95 12.01 -12.85
CA ALA A 219 20.49 11.88 -14.23
C ALA A 219 19.24 10.97 -14.33
N ALA A 220 19.24 9.84 -13.63
CA ALA A 220 18.10 8.95 -13.56
C ALA A 220 16.85 9.65 -12.99
N VAL A 221 17.00 10.46 -11.94
CA VAL A 221 15.88 11.22 -11.36
C VAL A 221 15.27 12.19 -12.38
N ARG A 222 16.10 12.90 -13.16
CA ARG A 222 15.59 13.80 -14.22
C ARG A 222 14.79 13.02 -15.28
N LYS A 223 15.32 11.89 -15.74
CA LYS A 223 14.60 11.04 -16.71
C LYS A 223 13.28 10.48 -16.14
N ILE A 224 13.26 10.07 -14.90
CA ILE A 224 12.03 9.64 -14.22
C ILE A 224 11.02 10.78 -14.16
N ALA A 225 11.44 12.02 -13.87
CA ALA A 225 10.56 13.17 -13.87
C ALA A 225 9.92 13.40 -15.25
N GLU A 226 10.72 13.36 -16.34
CA GLU A 226 10.23 13.46 -17.72
C GLU A 226 9.22 12.33 -18.05
N TRP A 227 9.49 11.08 -17.64
CA TRP A 227 8.61 9.94 -17.92
C TRP A 227 7.31 9.95 -17.12
N LEU A 228 7.23 10.67 -16.02
CA LEU A 228 6.02 10.84 -15.21
C LEU A 228 5.04 11.87 -15.82
N GLU A 229 5.53 12.84 -16.60
CA GLU A 229 4.71 13.94 -17.15
C GLU A 229 3.51 13.49 -18.00
N PRO A 230 3.64 12.50 -18.91
CA PRO A 230 2.50 12.02 -19.70
C PRO A 230 1.36 11.42 -18.87
N PHE A 231 1.67 10.96 -17.65
CA PHE A 231 0.69 10.41 -16.72
C PHE A 231 0.04 11.47 -15.82
N GLY A 232 0.38 12.76 -16.00
CA GLY A 232 -0.03 13.87 -15.13
C GLY A 232 0.71 13.90 -13.79
N LEU A 233 1.76 13.12 -13.64
CA LEU A 233 2.47 12.91 -12.37
C LEU A 233 3.74 13.77 -12.28
N LYS A 234 4.06 14.23 -11.07
CA LYS A 234 5.28 15.03 -10.80
C LYS A 234 5.96 14.54 -9.55
N LEU A 235 7.30 14.52 -9.56
CA LEU A 235 8.07 14.28 -8.35
C LEU A 235 7.90 15.43 -7.36
N LYS A 236 7.88 15.14 -6.06
CA LYS A 236 7.97 16.17 -5.03
C LYS A 236 9.32 16.87 -5.12
N ALA A 237 9.35 18.19 -4.91
CA ALA A 237 10.57 19.00 -4.98
C ALA A 237 11.66 18.58 -3.95
N ASN A 238 11.26 17.90 -2.87
CA ASN A 238 12.16 17.48 -1.79
C ASN A 238 12.80 16.11 -1.99
N TRP A 239 12.84 15.59 -3.22
CA TRP A 239 13.61 14.38 -3.51
C TRP A 239 15.11 14.57 -3.20
N GLN A 240 15.80 13.50 -2.89
CA GLN A 240 17.18 13.59 -2.40
C GLN A 240 18.04 12.46 -2.96
N VAL A 241 19.30 12.77 -3.30
CA VAL A 241 20.34 11.77 -3.56
C VAL A 241 21.44 11.94 -2.51
N PHE A 242 21.65 10.91 -1.71
CA PHE A 242 22.59 10.96 -0.59
C PHE A 242 23.44 9.70 -0.51
N ARG A 243 24.59 9.82 0.17
CA ARG A 243 25.40 8.66 0.51
C ARG A 243 24.75 7.90 1.65
N VAL A 244 24.56 6.61 1.43
CA VAL A 244 23.99 5.70 2.43
C VAL A 244 24.96 5.53 3.60
N ASP A 245 24.43 5.31 4.78
CA ASP A 245 25.14 5.04 6.02
C ASP A 245 26.34 4.08 5.83
N TYR A 246 27.49 4.44 6.39
CA TYR A 246 28.71 3.64 6.38
C TYR A 246 29.64 4.02 7.55
N ILE A 247 30.58 3.15 7.86
CA ILE A 247 31.65 3.44 8.81
C ILE A 247 32.91 3.80 8.02
N ASP A 248 33.50 4.94 8.30
CA ASP A 248 34.75 5.39 7.64
C ASP A 248 36.00 4.64 8.20
N ARG A 249 37.18 4.89 7.60
CA ARG A 249 38.43 4.23 8.01
C ARG A 249 38.84 4.53 9.46
N LYS A 250 38.27 5.59 10.06
CA LYS A 250 38.53 6.00 11.45
C LYS A 250 37.47 5.44 12.41
N GLY A 251 36.62 4.50 11.97
CA GLY A 251 35.52 3.92 12.77
C GLY A 251 34.32 4.85 12.98
N LYS A 252 34.32 6.04 12.38
CA LYS A 252 33.24 7.01 12.57
C LYS A 252 32.09 6.74 11.58
N ARG A 253 30.85 6.73 12.09
CA ARG A 253 29.64 6.61 11.25
C ARG A 253 29.43 7.88 10.43
N ARG A 254 29.23 7.71 9.13
CA ARG A 254 29.00 8.73 8.14
C ARG A 254 27.82 8.37 7.23
N GLY A 255 27.40 9.32 6.39
CA GLY A 255 26.27 9.13 5.49
C GLY A 255 24.94 9.24 6.21
N ARG A 256 23.87 8.73 5.57
CA ARG A 256 22.51 8.81 6.08
C ARG A 256 21.84 7.45 6.01
N ASP A 257 20.98 7.16 6.98
CA ASP A 257 20.05 6.03 6.93
C ASP A 257 18.95 6.29 5.90
N ILE A 258 18.37 5.21 5.41
CA ILE A 258 17.25 5.27 4.47
C ILE A 258 15.94 5.14 5.25
N ASP A 259 15.11 6.18 5.18
CA ASP A 259 13.77 6.16 5.77
C ASP A 259 12.75 5.74 4.72
N PHE A 260 12.33 4.47 4.75
CA PHE A 260 11.44 3.88 3.76
C PHE A 260 10.46 2.88 4.38
N MET A 261 9.19 2.87 3.94
CA MET A 261 8.14 1.96 4.40
C MET A 261 7.97 1.85 5.92
N GLY A 262 8.27 2.92 6.68
CA GLY A 262 8.17 2.91 8.14
C GLY A 262 9.39 2.37 8.87
N PHE A 263 10.43 1.99 8.15
CA PHE A 263 11.73 1.56 8.66
C PHE A 263 12.81 2.60 8.41
N ARG A 264 13.87 2.54 9.22
CA ARG A 264 15.13 3.23 9.00
C ARG A 264 16.22 2.18 8.83
N PHE A 265 16.87 2.20 7.66
CA PHE A 265 17.90 1.23 7.28
C PHE A 265 19.27 1.83 7.48
N PHE A 266 20.07 1.17 8.30
CA PHE A 266 21.50 1.39 8.48
C PHE A 266 22.25 0.21 7.87
N ARG A 267 23.57 0.33 7.67
CA ARG A 267 24.39 -0.77 7.13
C ARG A 267 24.35 -2.03 7.98
N ASP A 268 24.32 -1.85 9.28
CA ASP A 268 24.44 -2.90 10.29
C ASP A 268 23.09 -3.31 10.89
N ARG A 269 22.04 -2.50 10.72
CA ARG A 269 20.75 -2.77 11.35
C ARG A 269 19.58 -2.09 10.66
N VAL A 270 18.39 -2.59 10.94
CA VAL A 270 17.11 -1.96 10.57
C VAL A 270 16.32 -1.70 11.85
N ILE A 271 15.85 -0.47 12.01
CA ILE A 271 14.99 -0.08 13.13
C ILE A 271 13.66 0.49 12.60
N MET A 272 12.63 0.51 13.43
CA MET A 272 11.38 1.19 13.05
C MET A 272 11.49 2.71 13.22
N ARG A 273 10.67 3.47 12.49
CA ARG A 273 10.56 4.93 12.68
C ARG A 273 10.20 5.26 14.12
N LYS A 274 10.87 6.29 14.69
CA LYS A 274 10.64 6.78 16.06
C LYS A 274 9.15 7.03 16.36
N LYS A 275 8.40 7.62 15.41
CA LYS A 275 6.96 7.88 15.58
C LYS A 275 6.16 6.59 15.79
N ILE A 276 6.49 5.49 15.09
CA ILE A 276 5.82 4.18 15.22
C ILE A 276 6.14 3.59 16.60
N ALA A 277 7.41 3.59 17.00
CA ALA A 277 7.85 3.09 18.31
C ALA A 277 7.20 3.84 19.48
N LEU A 278 7.13 5.17 19.40
CA LEU A 278 6.48 6.00 20.43
C LEU A 278 4.97 5.73 20.52
N ARG A 279 4.29 5.47 19.40
CA ARG A 279 2.86 5.11 19.41
C ARG A 279 2.62 3.75 20.02
N ALA A 280 3.45 2.75 19.68
CA ALA A 280 3.41 1.44 20.31
C ALA A 280 3.56 1.57 21.84
N ARG A 281 4.54 2.36 22.31
CA ARG A 281 4.75 2.63 23.74
C ARG A 281 3.53 3.30 24.40
N ARG A 282 2.96 4.33 23.77
CA ARG A 282 1.77 5.03 24.30
C ARG A 282 0.56 4.11 24.36
N LEU A 283 0.39 3.23 23.34
CA LEU A 283 -0.69 2.25 23.32
C LEU A 283 -0.50 1.19 24.41
N ALA A 284 0.72 0.65 24.59
CA ALA A 284 1.03 -0.32 25.63
C ALA A 284 0.69 0.23 27.03
N LYS A 285 1.13 1.49 27.33
CA LYS A 285 0.79 2.18 28.58
C LYS A 285 -0.72 2.41 28.75
N ARG A 286 -1.46 2.67 27.67
CA ARG A 286 -2.92 2.82 27.74
C ARG A 286 -3.60 1.47 28.01
N ILE A 287 -3.13 0.40 27.39
CA ILE A 287 -3.65 -0.95 27.60
C ILE A 287 -3.47 -1.38 29.06
N SER A 288 -2.30 -1.12 29.67
CA SER A 288 -2.05 -1.50 31.08
C SER A 288 -3.00 -0.83 32.09
N LYS A 289 -3.61 0.31 31.73
CA LYS A 289 -4.57 1.03 32.55
C LYS A 289 -6.03 0.63 32.29
N CYS A 290 -6.31 -0.24 31.30
CA CYS A 290 -7.66 -0.65 30.95
C CYS A 290 -8.12 -1.82 31.81
N LYS A 291 -9.30 -1.72 32.47
CA LYS A 291 -9.97 -2.87 33.11
C LYS A 291 -10.31 -3.96 32.08
N LYS A 292 -10.78 -3.57 30.89
CA LYS A 292 -11.06 -4.47 29.75
C LYS A 292 -10.44 -3.91 28.49
N VAL A 293 -9.67 -4.71 27.78
CA VAL A 293 -9.01 -4.33 26.52
C VAL A 293 -9.96 -4.58 25.36
N SER A 294 -10.27 -3.55 24.56
CA SER A 294 -11.09 -3.71 23.36
C SER A 294 -10.33 -4.42 22.24
N PHE A 295 -11.07 -5.09 21.35
CA PHE A 295 -10.54 -5.73 20.15
C PHE A 295 -9.60 -4.82 19.35
N HIS A 296 -10.01 -3.57 19.07
CA HIS A 296 -9.19 -2.62 18.32
C HIS A 296 -7.85 -2.31 18.99
N LYS A 297 -7.82 -2.13 20.31
CA LYS A 297 -6.57 -1.90 21.04
C LYS A 297 -5.68 -3.13 21.01
N ALA A 298 -6.25 -4.33 21.18
CA ALA A 298 -5.53 -5.59 21.13
C ALA A 298 -4.94 -5.83 19.72
N ALA A 299 -5.73 -5.71 18.68
CA ALA A 299 -5.32 -5.87 17.28
C ALA A 299 -4.21 -4.87 16.88
N ALA A 300 -4.38 -3.59 17.22
CA ALA A 300 -3.37 -2.57 16.99
C ALA A 300 -2.05 -2.88 17.71
N MET A 301 -2.09 -3.34 18.96
CA MET A 301 -0.87 -3.68 19.70
C MET A 301 -0.17 -4.91 19.13
N ILE A 302 -0.91 -5.95 18.74
CA ILE A 302 -0.35 -7.12 18.06
C ILE A 302 0.30 -6.73 16.73
N SER A 303 -0.30 -5.82 15.96
CA SER A 303 0.30 -5.25 14.75
C SER A 303 1.64 -4.58 15.05
N TYR A 304 1.74 -3.73 16.09
CA TYR A 304 3.02 -3.15 16.51
C TYR A 304 4.04 -4.20 16.95
N CYS A 305 3.61 -5.28 17.61
CA CYS A 305 4.51 -6.38 17.98
C CYS A 305 5.15 -7.05 16.75
N GLY A 306 4.42 -7.12 15.64
CA GLY A 306 4.95 -7.58 14.35
C GLY A 306 6.12 -6.73 13.84
N TRP A 307 6.06 -5.40 13.99
CA TRP A 307 7.16 -4.51 13.64
C TRP A 307 8.42 -4.76 14.47
N PHE A 308 8.28 -4.96 15.79
CA PHE A 308 9.41 -5.27 16.67
C PHE A 308 10.11 -6.59 16.30
N LYS A 309 9.35 -7.61 15.88
CA LYS A 309 9.90 -8.90 15.49
C LYS A 309 10.94 -8.80 14.36
N TYR A 310 10.78 -7.84 13.47
CA TYR A 310 11.60 -7.73 12.24
C TYR A 310 12.61 -6.57 12.26
N THR A 311 12.86 -5.97 13.42
CA THR A 311 13.79 -4.84 13.58
C THR A 311 14.74 -5.07 14.74
N ALA A 312 15.88 -4.39 14.73
CA ALA A 312 16.83 -4.36 15.84
C ALA A 312 16.31 -3.47 16.98
N SER A 313 15.12 -3.80 17.49
CA SER A 313 14.41 -3.03 18.51
C SER A 313 14.01 -3.87 19.72
N ALA A 314 14.69 -5.01 19.94
CA ALA A 314 14.40 -5.93 21.04
C ALA A 314 14.54 -5.24 22.41
N GLU A 315 15.62 -4.51 22.63
CA GLU A 315 15.85 -3.78 23.89
C GLU A 315 14.77 -2.71 24.13
N TYR A 316 14.39 -1.97 23.07
CA TYR A 316 13.30 -1.01 23.18
C TYR A 316 11.99 -1.68 23.57
N ARG A 317 11.67 -2.81 22.97
CA ARG A 317 10.48 -3.60 23.27
C ARG A 317 10.50 -4.09 24.71
N LYS A 318 11.60 -4.75 25.13
CA LYS A 318 11.80 -5.25 26.51
C LYS A 318 11.62 -4.14 27.55
N LYS A 319 12.17 -2.95 27.29
CA LYS A 319 12.13 -1.81 28.22
C LYS A 319 10.78 -1.07 28.24
N TYR A 320 10.12 -0.90 27.08
CA TYR A 320 9.01 0.05 26.94
C TYR A 320 7.67 -0.55 26.53
N ILE A 321 7.62 -1.84 26.22
CA ILE A 321 6.40 -2.52 25.75
C ILE A 321 6.06 -3.68 26.68
N ASP A 322 6.94 -4.65 26.80
CA ASP A 322 6.69 -5.90 27.51
C ASP A 322 6.27 -5.72 28.99
N PRO A 323 6.74 -4.69 29.74
CA PRO A 323 6.25 -4.45 31.11
C PRO A 323 4.77 -4.06 31.22
N TYR A 324 4.17 -3.61 30.13
CA TYR A 324 2.79 -3.08 30.12
C TYR A 324 1.77 -4.02 29.51
N ILE A 325 2.20 -5.09 28.82
CA ILE A 325 1.30 -5.99 28.08
C ILE A 325 1.73 -7.45 28.18
N LYS A 326 0.73 -8.35 28.16
CA LYS A 326 0.93 -9.78 27.94
C LYS A 326 0.34 -10.15 26.57
N ILE A 327 1.18 -10.56 25.62
CA ILE A 327 0.76 -10.88 24.23
C ILE A 327 -0.28 -11.98 24.18
N SER A 328 -0.18 -12.99 25.06
CA SER A 328 -1.15 -14.09 25.18
C SER A 328 -2.56 -13.57 25.48
N LEU A 329 -2.70 -12.61 26.40
CA LEU A 329 -3.99 -11.99 26.73
C LEU A 329 -4.57 -11.24 25.54
N LEU A 330 -3.75 -10.43 24.84
CA LEU A 330 -4.20 -9.70 23.65
C LEU A 330 -4.66 -10.61 22.52
N LYS A 331 -3.96 -11.72 22.30
CA LYS A 331 -4.38 -12.75 21.34
C LYS A 331 -5.68 -13.44 21.77
N GLY A 332 -5.88 -13.63 23.07
CA GLY A 332 -7.12 -14.14 23.63
C GLY A 332 -8.31 -13.24 23.31
N VAL A 333 -8.16 -11.92 23.54
CA VAL A 333 -9.20 -10.92 23.20
C VAL A 333 -9.59 -11.00 21.72
N ILE A 334 -8.60 -11.05 20.83
CA ILE A 334 -8.86 -11.13 19.37
C ILE A 334 -9.56 -12.43 19.01
N ARG A 335 -9.14 -13.56 19.58
CA ARG A 335 -9.74 -14.87 19.30
C ARG A 335 -11.19 -14.97 19.78
N ASN A 336 -11.49 -14.44 20.97
CA ASN A 336 -12.83 -14.48 21.51
C ASN A 336 -13.82 -13.64 20.68
N GLU A 337 -13.40 -12.46 20.26
CA GLU A 337 -14.22 -11.61 19.39
C GLU A 337 -14.50 -12.26 18.04
N ASN A 338 -13.47 -12.85 17.39
CA ASN A 338 -13.66 -13.57 16.14
C ASN A 338 -14.63 -14.77 16.28
N ARG A 339 -14.54 -15.53 17.40
CA ARG A 339 -15.48 -16.63 17.68
C ARG A 339 -16.92 -16.15 17.91
N MET A 340 -17.10 -14.98 18.51
CA MET A 340 -18.45 -14.40 18.67
C MET A 340 -19.03 -14.01 17.31
N HIS A 341 -18.23 -13.44 16.43
CA HIS A 341 -18.64 -13.09 15.06
C HIS A 341 -18.92 -14.32 14.18
N ASP A 342 -18.19 -15.42 14.35
CA ASP A 342 -18.43 -16.67 13.62
C ASP A 342 -19.69 -17.41 14.09
N LYS A 343 -20.14 -17.21 15.35
CA LYS A 343 -21.39 -17.78 15.87
C LYS A 343 -22.63 -16.96 15.51
N THR A 344 -22.47 -15.71 15.12
CA THR A 344 -23.56 -14.80 14.72
C THR A 344 -23.65 -14.63 13.19
N ALA A 345 -22.86 -15.35 12.43
CA ALA A 345 -22.84 -15.45 10.97
C ALA A 345 -23.31 -16.83 10.50
#